data_98eb08a1306729080defc70d1d7e2b4e
#
_entry.id   98eb08a1306729080defc70d1d7e2b4e
#
_cell.length_a   1.000
_cell.length_b   1.000
_cell.length_c   1.000
_cell.angle_alpha   90.00
_cell.angle_beta   90.00
_cell.angle_gamma   90.00
#
_symmetry.space_group_name_H-M   'P 1'
#
loop_
_entity.id
_entity.type
_entity.pdbx_description
1 polymer ?
#
loop_
_entity_poly.entity_id
_entity_poly.type
_entity_poly.pdbx_seq_one_letter_code
_entity_poly.pdbx_strand_id
1 'polypeptide(L)'
;MLKICYTGRITHILRSCAPSIALDFCRSFNSLRTEFFADLLDVEPGMLKSHLFSSANLGGIGFTKSSILCQSAFLGGGKNFIYEFSRRFPDDSHLLVPNCSPYLYELSCELEKLPPQIWTKCFPQSIQEIPNRSLFNLQFCCKKLQQKLSKIFESLDFDVRLGLAKKKNPAFANLLQDMCVSTSSALVTTIPQVYGTLLSDSAWTLNMRFRSFIWPDNLPHNLICKCSRVITTTHLLNCKHFITFRSKVHDAVRDQLYCMCKSHRIESFLEPLLSNLFDAEDDFHKNNRGDVILPGLDGSFILLDVMSVDPCNASNERLVNSEIHNPLSNAENFKFKKIQ
;
A
#
# COMPACT_ATOMS: atom_id res chain seq x y z
N MET A 1 11.27 12.70 3.74
CA MET A 1 12.25 12.78 4.84
C MET A 1 11.86 11.97 6.08
N LEU A 2 10.69 12.13 6.67
CA LEU A 2 10.26 11.40 7.88
C LEU A 2 10.44 9.87 7.78
N LYS A 3 10.02 9.24 6.68
CA LYS A 3 10.15 7.79 6.50
C LYS A 3 11.61 7.30 6.57
N ILE A 4 12.53 8.02 5.97
CA ILE A 4 13.95 7.62 5.90
C ILE A 4 14.64 7.82 7.25
N CYS A 5 14.40 8.96 7.90
CA CYS A 5 15.11 9.30 9.13
C CYS A 5 14.57 8.57 10.36
N TYR A 6 13.25 8.45 10.51
CA TYR A 6 12.65 7.90 11.73
C TYR A 6 12.58 6.38 11.73
N THR A 7 12.11 5.77 10.64
CA THR A 7 11.96 4.31 10.58
C THR A 7 13.31 3.60 10.73
N GLY A 8 14.36 4.15 10.12
CA GLY A 8 15.71 3.61 10.21
C GLY A 8 16.26 3.60 11.63
N ARG A 9 16.13 4.72 12.35
CA ARG A 9 16.62 4.86 13.74
C ARG A 9 15.91 3.93 14.71
N ILE A 10 14.58 3.87 14.64
CA ILE A 10 13.79 2.97 15.49
C ILE A 10 14.12 1.52 15.20
N THR A 11 14.19 1.14 13.94
CA THR A 11 14.55 -0.22 13.55
C THR A 11 15.92 -0.61 14.11
N HIS A 12 16.87 0.32 14.18
CA HIS A 12 18.17 0.07 14.77
C HIS A 12 18.07 -0.25 16.27
N ILE A 13 17.31 0.53 17.04
CA ILE A 13 17.05 0.27 18.46
C ILE A 13 16.35 -1.09 18.63
N LEU A 14 15.32 -1.36 17.85
CA LEU A 14 14.55 -2.59 17.94
C LEU A 14 15.34 -3.87 17.59
N ARG A 15 16.49 -3.75 16.92
CA ARG A 15 17.38 -4.89 16.67
C ARG A 15 18.10 -5.37 17.92
N SER A 16 18.29 -4.49 18.89
CA SER A 16 19.07 -4.74 20.11
C SER A 16 18.20 -4.95 21.34
N CYS A 17 16.92 -4.53 21.28
CA CYS A 17 15.99 -4.61 22.41
C CYS A 17 15.00 -5.75 22.18
N ALA A 18 14.89 -6.64 23.17
CA ALA A 18 13.90 -7.71 23.14
C ALA A 18 12.48 -7.13 23.02
N PRO A 19 11.57 -7.79 22.27
CA PRO A 19 10.20 -7.34 22.14
C PRO A 19 9.45 -7.18 23.47
N SER A 20 9.74 -8.03 24.46
CA SER A 20 9.20 -7.94 25.82
C SER A 20 9.44 -6.57 26.48
N ILE A 21 10.59 -5.96 26.19
CA ILE A 21 10.98 -4.62 26.72
C ILE A 21 10.53 -3.50 25.77
N ALA A 22 10.66 -3.72 24.46
CA ALA A 22 10.46 -2.68 23.46
C ALA A 22 8.99 -2.40 23.13
N LEU A 23 8.04 -3.29 23.48
CA LEU A 23 6.64 -3.15 23.07
C LEU A 23 5.97 -1.89 23.62
N ASP A 24 6.23 -1.50 24.88
CA ASP A 24 5.64 -0.29 25.45
C ASP A 24 6.20 0.97 24.80
N PHE A 25 7.51 0.98 24.53
CA PHE A 25 8.12 2.03 23.71
C PHE A 25 7.47 2.10 22.31
N CYS A 26 7.27 0.96 21.66
CA CYS A 26 6.59 0.90 20.36
C CYS A 26 5.16 1.45 20.40
N ARG A 27 4.41 1.18 21.47
CA ARG A 27 3.06 1.70 21.67
C ARG A 27 3.06 3.22 21.82
N SER A 28 3.90 3.73 22.72
CA SER A 28 4.05 5.17 22.93
C SER A 28 4.50 5.90 21.66
N PHE A 29 5.46 5.32 20.93
CA PHE A 29 5.90 5.86 19.67
C PHE A 29 4.81 5.85 18.58
N ASN A 30 4.00 4.80 18.50
CA ASN A 30 2.86 4.75 17.58
C ASN A 30 1.81 5.82 17.94
N SER A 31 1.59 6.10 19.23
CA SER A 31 0.69 7.17 19.69
C SER A 31 1.19 8.55 19.23
N LEU A 32 2.43 8.90 19.58
CA LEU A 32 3.04 10.15 19.15
C LEU A 32 3.01 10.36 17.62
N ARG A 33 3.23 9.29 16.88
CA ARG A 33 3.15 9.32 15.42
C ARG A 33 1.72 9.57 14.93
N THR A 34 0.74 8.98 15.60
CA THR A 34 -0.67 9.20 15.27
C THR A 34 -1.06 10.65 15.54
N GLU A 35 -0.66 11.20 16.68
CA GLU A 35 -0.85 12.62 17.03
C GLU A 35 -0.21 13.52 15.97
N PHE A 36 1.08 13.28 15.63
CA PHE A 36 1.77 14.07 14.61
C PHE A 36 1.05 14.07 13.25
N PHE A 37 0.55 12.89 12.81
CA PHE A 37 -0.20 12.84 11.55
C PHE A 37 -1.59 13.46 11.67
N ALA A 38 -2.21 13.42 12.84
CA ALA A 38 -3.45 14.10 13.11
C ALA A 38 -3.28 15.63 12.99
N ASP A 39 -2.25 16.17 13.61
CA ASP A 39 -1.88 17.60 13.49
C ASP A 39 -1.59 17.99 12.04
N LEU A 40 -0.79 17.17 11.32
CA LEU A 40 -0.44 17.41 9.92
C LEU A 40 -1.66 17.41 8.99
N LEU A 41 -2.65 16.60 9.30
CA LEU A 41 -3.90 16.51 8.54
C LEU A 41 -5.01 17.41 9.08
N ASP A 42 -4.74 18.13 10.17
CA ASP A 42 -5.70 18.97 10.88
C ASP A 42 -6.99 18.19 11.21
N VAL A 43 -6.83 17.10 11.98
CA VAL A 43 -7.92 16.20 12.38
C VAL A 43 -7.67 15.65 13.79
N GLU A 44 -8.72 15.22 14.46
CA GLU A 44 -8.58 14.52 15.74
C GLU A 44 -7.86 13.15 15.57
N PRO A 45 -6.91 12.80 16.47
CA PRO A 45 -6.16 11.54 16.37
C PRO A 45 -7.03 10.30 16.24
N GLY A 46 -8.20 10.29 16.89
CA GLY A 46 -9.17 9.18 16.83
C GLY A 46 -9.81 8.96 15.46
N MET A 47 -9.76 9.96 14.59
CA MET A 47 -10.25 9.83 13.21
C MET A 47 -9.31 9.04 12.32
N LEU A 48 -8.01 8.98 12.65
CA LEU A 48 -7.03 8.27 11.84
C LEU A 48 -7.23 6.77 11.92
N LYS A 49 -7.49 6.16 10.79
CA LYS A 49 -7.69 4.72 10.70
C LYS A 49 -6.36 3.96 10.77
N SER A 50 -6.37 2.83 11.45
CA SER A 50 -5.16 2.02 11.68
C SER A 50 -4.48 1.53 10.40
N HIS A 51 -5.20 1.44 9.27
CA HIS A 51 -4.63 1.03 7.97
C HIS A 51 -3.61 2.02 7.42
N LEU A 52 -3.70 3.31 7.80
CA LEU A 52 -2.71 4.31 7.37
C LEU A 52 -1.29 3.94 7.80
N PHE A 53 -1.16 3.32 8.98
CA PHE A 53 0.12 2.87 9.50
C PHE A 53 0.48 1.47 9.01
N SER A 54 0.50 1.31 7.70
CA SER A 54 0.91 0.11 6.97
C SER A 54 1.85 0.50 5.84
N SER A 55 2.47 -0.49 5.21
CA SER A 55 3.21 -0.25 3.97
C SER A 55 2.27 0.30 2.88
N ALA A 56 2.84 1.06 1.95
CA ALA A 56 2.07 1.66 0.87
C ALA A 56 1.35 0.60 0.01
N ASN A 57 1.99 -0.56 -0.18
CA ASN A 57 1.41 -1.70 -0.91
C ASN A 57 0.22 -2.36 -0.19
N LEU A 58 0.00 -2.04 1.07
CA LEU A 58 -1.13 -2.49 1.87
C LEU A 58 -2.08 -1.33 2.21
N GLY A 59 -2.15 -0.36 1.32
CA GLY A 59 -3.05 0.78 1.43
C GLY A 59 -2.62 1.87 2.42
N GLY A 60 -1.50 1.71 3.13
CA GLY A 60 -0.99 2.69 4.09
C GLY A 60 -0.17 3.81 3.45
N ILE A 61 0.37 4.68 4.32
CA ILE A 61 1.25 5.79 3.93
C ILE A 61 2.74 5.40 4.00
N GLY A 62 3.03 4.12 4.15
CA GLY A 62 4.39 3.58 4.18
C GLY A 62 5.08 3.63 5.54
N PHE A 63 4.36 3.90 6.61
CA PHE A 63 4.85 3.89 7.98
C PHE A 63 4.30 2.69 8.74
N THR A 64 5.01 1.57 8.69
CA THR A 64 4.61 0.37 9.43
C THR A 64 4.58 0.60 10.92
N LYS A 65 3.62 0.02 11.62
CA LYS A 65 3.54 0.05 13.08
C LYS A 65 4.82 -0.50 13.70
N SER A 66 5.39 0.23 14.65
CA SER A 66 6.61 -0.19 15.34
C SER A 66 6.44 -1.51 16.09
N SER A 67 5.24 -1.80 16.58
CA SER A 67 4.91 -3.09 17.20
C SER A 67 5.03 -4.28 16.24
N ILE A 68 4.69 -4.11 14.95
CA ILE A 68 4.87 -5.13 13.91
C ILE A 68 6.36 -5.29 13.57
N LEU A 69 7.08 -4.16 13.55
CA LEU A 69 8.52 -4.17 13.24
C LEU A 69 9.38 -4.73 14.39
N CYS A 70 8.92 -4.67 15.64
CA CYS A 70 9.69 -5.00 16.82
C CYS A 70 10.26 -6.42 16.74
N GLN A 71 9.41 -7.43 16.62
CA GLN A 71 9.82 -8.82 16.55
C GLN A 71 10.70 -9.11 15.32
N SER A 72 10.31 -8.59 14.16
CA SER A 72 11.08 -8.81 12.93
C SER A 72 12.46 -8.16 12.96
N ALA A 73 12.57 -6.99 13.59
CA ALA A 73 13.85 -6.29 13.76
C ALA A 73 14.76 -7.05 14.72
N PHE A 74 14.22 -7.48 15.87
CA PHE A 74 14.96 -8.22 16.88
C PHE A 74 15.50 -9.56 16.32
N LEU A 75 14.66 -10.35 15.68
CA LEU A 75 15.08 -11.60 15.02
C LEU A 75 16.09 -11.36 13.91
N GLY A 76 15.93 -10.28 13.13
CA GLY A 76 16.89 -9.89 12.10
C GLY A 76 18.23 -9.44 12.67
N GLY A 77 18.21 -8.75 13.81
CA GLY A 77 19.41 -8.38 14.59
C GLY A 77 20.13 -9.60 15.13
N GLY A 78 19.36 -10.51 15.77
CA GLY A 78 19.85 -11.77 16.29
C GLY A 78 20.51 -12.67 15.24
N LYS A 79 19.88 -12.77 14.06
CA LYS A 79 20.49 -13.46 12.92
C LYS A 79 21.87 -12.91 12.58
N ASN A 80 21.97 -11.58 12.44
CA ASN A 80 23.24 -10.96 12.07
C ASN A 80 24.30 -11.18 13.17
N PHE A 81 23.90 -11.09 14.43
CA PHE A 81 24.78 -11.38 15.58
C PHE A 81 25.29 -12.82 15.53
N ILE A 82 24.40 -13.81 15.40
CA ILE A 82 24.77 -15.23 15.38
C ILE A 82 25.70 -15.53 14.20
N TYR A 83 25.37 -15.01 13.01
CA TYR A 83 26.20 -15.19 11.81
C TYR A 83 27.61 -14.61 12.00
N GLU A 84 27.73 -13.37 12.48
CA GLU A 84 29.04 -12.72 12.69
C GLU A 84 29.83 -13.38 13.84
N PHE A 85 29.15 -13.80 14.91
CA PHE A 85 29.77 -14.49 16.00
C PHE A 85 30.36 -15.84 15.56
N SER A 86 29.56 -16.69 14.91
CA SER A 86 30.00 -17.98 14.40
C SER A 86 31.15 -17.87 13.38
N ARG A 87 31.15 -16.78 12.58
CA ARG A 87 32.19 -16.52 11.60
C ARG A 87 33.53 -16.09 12.26
N ARG A 88 33.45 -15.26 13.32
CA ARG A 88 34.64 -14.71 13.99
C ARG A 88 35.21 -15.64 15.06
N PHE A 89 34.36 -16.41 15.71
CA PHE A 89 34.65 -17.28 16.81
C PHE A 89 34.05 -18.67 16.57
N PRO A 90 34.57 -19.42 15.58
CA PRO A 90 33.99 -20.71 15.20
C PRO A 90 34.07 -21.74 16.34
N ASP A 91 35.14 -21.72 17.14
CA ASP A 91 35.35 -22.63 18.24
C ASP A 91 34.43 -22.35 19.45
N ASP A 92 33.93 -21.12 19.54
CA ASP A 92 33.06 -20.65 20.62
C ASP A 92 31.57 -20.74 20.26
N SER A 93 31.23 -21.32 19.13
CA SER A 93 29.82 -21.45 18.70
C SER A 93 28.94 -22.23 19.69
N HIS A 94 29.53 -23.04 20.56
CA HIS A 94 28.86 -23.72 21.67
C HIS A 94 28.25 -22.74 22.70
N LEU A 95 28.72 -21.48 22.75
CA LEU A 95 28.17 -20.41 23.60
C LEU A 95 26.89 -19.79 23.05
N LEU A 96 26.48 -20.10 21.81
CA LEU A 96 25.23 -19.61 21.20
C LEU A 96 24.01 -20.41 21.67
N VAL A 97 23.89 -20.56 23.00
CA VAL A 97 22.75 -21.23 23.64
C VAL A 97 22.00 -20.27 24.55
N PRO A 98 20.67 -20.48 24.76
CA PRO A 98 19.83 -19.54 25.51
C PRO A 98 20.35 -19.19 26.89
N ASN A 99 20.96 -20.15 27.55
CA ASN A 99 21.44 -20.00 28.95
C ASN A 99 22.70 -19.12 29.08
N CYS A 100 23.38 -18.79 27.97
CA CYS A 100 24.62 -18.00 28.03
C CYS A 100 24.39 -16.50 28.17
N SER A 101 23.21 -15.98 27.79
CA SER A 101 22.88 -14.58 28.02
C SER A 101 21.35 -14.32 27.96
N PRO A 102 20.86 -13.29 28.68
CA PRO A 102 19.45 -12.87 28.59
C PRO A 102 19.03 -12.55 27.18
N TYR A 103 19.91 -11.96 26.35
CA TYR A 103 19.66 -11.66 24.95
C TYR A 103 19.39 -12.92 24.13
N LEU A 104 20.22 -13.96 24.29
CA LEU A 104 20.06 -15.23 23.59
C LEU A 104 18.83 -16.00 24.06
N TYR A 105 18.50 -15.90 25.35
CA TYR A 105 17.27 -16.45 25.89
C TYR A 105 16.02 -15.84 25.24
N GLU A 106 15.92 -14.50 25.24
CA GLU A 106 14.83 -13.78 24.60
C GLU A 106 14.75 -14.06 23.10
N LEU A 107 15.90 -14.14 22.43
CA LEU A 107 15.97 -14.46 21.00
C LEU A 107 15.41 -15.86 20.70
N SER A 108 15.69 -16.85 21.56
CA SER A 108 15.12 -18.18 21.47
C SER A 108 13.60 -18.17 21.66
N CYS A 109 13.13 -17.47 22.70
CA CYS A 109 11.69 -17.31 22.96
C CYS A 109 10.95 -16.68 21.76
N GLU A 110 11.53 -15.64 21.17
CA GLU A 110 10.91 -14.99 20.00
C GLU A 110 10.93 -15.87 18.74
N LEU A 111 11.96 -16.70 18.59
CA LEU A 111 12.05 -17.66 17.50
C LEU A 111 10.98 -18.77 17.63
N GLU A 112 10.75 -19.25 18.85
CA GLU A 112 9.70 -20.27 19.14
C GLU A 112 8.29 -19.75 18.89
N LYS A 113 8.05 -18.46 19.13
CA LYS A 113 6.75 -17.80 18.88
C LYS A 113 6.40 -17.69 17.38
N LEU A 114 7.36 -17.91 16.46
CA LEU A 114 7.07 -17.84 15.03
C LEU A 114 6.08 -18.94 14.63
N PRO A 115 4.95 -18.60 13.98
CA PRO A 115 4.03 -19.59 13.43
C PRO A 115 4.73 -20.53 12.44
N PRO A 116 4.35 -21.83 12.38
CA PRO A 116 4.94 -22.78 11.45
C PRO A 116 4.99 -22.31 9.99
N GLN A 117 3.92 -21.64 9.53
CA GLN A 117 3.84 -21.12 8.16
C GLN A 117 4.89 -20.02 7.86
N ILE A 118 5.29 -19.27 8.90
CA ILE A 118 6.35 -18.25 8.77
C ILE A 118 7.72 -18.92 8.80
N TRP A 119 7.88 -19.92 9.66
CA TRP A 119 9.10 -20.73 9.75
C TRP A 119 9.44 -21.33 8.39
N THR A 120 8.48 -22.05 7.77
CA THR A 120 8.68 -22.67 6.45
C THR A 120 9.04 -21.69 5.34
N LYS A 121 8.53 -20.45 5.40
CA LYS A 121 8.87 -19.41 4.42
C LYS A 121 10.26 -18.81 4.61
N CYS A 122 10.80 -18.82 5.82
CA CYS A 122 12.04 -18.13 6.16
C CYS A 122 13.27 -19.03 6.21
N PHE A 123 13.07 -20.32 6.42
CA PHE A 123 14.14 -21.29 6.59
C PHE A 123 14.17 -22.32 5.44
N PRO A 124 15.36 -22.82 5.06
CA PRO A 124 15.50 -23.88 4.07
C PRO A 124 14.79 -25.16 4.52
N GLN A 125 14.35 -25.98 3.55
CA GLN A 125 13.63 -27.23 3.83
C GLN A 125 14.43 -28.19 4.73
N SER A 126 15.74 -28.26 4.55
CA SER A 126 16.65 -29.09 5.39
C SER A 126 16.62 -28.73 6.88
N ILE A 127 16.18 -27.52 7.24
CA ILE A 127 16.07 -27.05 8.62
C ILE A 127 14.63 -27.12 9.13
N GLN A 128 13.66 -27.12 8.22
CA GLN A 128 12.24 -27.18 8.59
C GLN A 128 11.86 -28.49 9.29
N GLU A 129 12.56 -29.56 8.98
CA GLU A 129 12.37 -30.91 9.53
C GLU A 129 13.01 -31.10 10.91
N ILE A 130 13.85 -30.13 11.37
CA ILE A 130 14.48 -30.21 12.67
C ILE A 130 13.45 -29.81 13.74
N PRO A 131 13.10 -30.70 14.69
CA PRO A 131 12.03 -30.43 15.66
C PRO A 131 12.35 -29.27 16.62
N ASN A 132 13.65 -28.99 16.86
CA ASN A 132 14.06 -27.91 17.73
C ASN A 132 14.48 -26.66 16.94
N ARG A 133 13.76 -25.54 17.16
CA ARG A 133 14.08 -24.23 16.61
C ARG A 133 15.28 -23.61 17.33
N SER A 134 16.47 -24.18 17.10
CA SER A 134 17.71 -23.72 17.72
C SER A 134 18.13 -22.35 17.20
N LEU A 135 18.75 -21.55 18.05
CA LEU A 135 19.39 -20.27 17.69
C LEU A 135 20.41 -20.43 16.55
N PHE A 136 21.13 -21.55 16.55
CA PHE A 136 22.07 -21.88 15.49
C PHE A 136 21.43 -21.90 14.09
N ASN A 137 20.16 -22.28 13.99
CA ASN A 137 19.42 -22.30 12.73
C ASN A 137 19.24 -20.92 12.11
N LEU A 138 19.33 -19.84 12.91
CA LEU A 138 19.21 -18.47 12.38
C LEU A 138 20.30 -18.12 11.36
N GLN A 139 21.48 -18.72 11.43
CA GLN A 139 22.55 -18.47 10.46
C GLN A 139 22.17 -18.93 9.03
N PHE A 140 21.33 -19.95 8.92
CA PHE A 140 20.91 -20.55 7.63
C PHE A 140 19.65 -19.90 7.04
N CYS A 141 19.00 -19.00 7.76
CA CYS A 141 17.80 -18.35 7.23
C CYS A 141 18.12 -17.37 6.08
N CYS A 142 17.10 -16.91 5.40
CA CYS A 142 17.24 -16.02 4.24
C CYS A 142 18.05 -14.74 4.58
N LYS A 143 18.84 -14.26 3.60
CA LYS A 143 19.75 -13.08 3.76
C LYS A 143 19.05 -11.84 4.31
N LYS A 144 17.79 -11.60 3.96
CA LYS A 144 16.99 -10.43 4.36
C LYS A 144 15.88 -10.80 5.34
N LEU A 145 16.18 -11.58 6.38
CA LEU A 145 15.19 -12.11 7.33
C LEU A 145 14.25 -11.04 7.87
N GLN A 146 14.79 -9.92 8.38
CA GLN A 146 13.98 -8.82 8.90
C GLN A 146 12.96 -8.31 7.90
N GLN A 147 13.38 -8.04 6.66
CA GLN A 147 12.48 -7.53 5.62
C GLN A 147 11.40 -8.55 5.26
N LYS A 148 11.76 -9.82 5.21
CA LYS A 148 10.83 -10.90 4.88
C LYS A 148 9.81 -11.10 6.00
N LEU A 149 10.24 -11.12 7.25
CA LEU A 149 9.36 -11.19 8.41
C LEU A 149 8.44 -9.98 8.50
N SER A 150 8.97 -8.77 8.33
CA SER A 150 8.14 -7.55 8.36
C SER A 150 7.02 -7.60 7.32
N LYS A 151 7.33 -8.01 6.09
CA LYS A 151 6.31 -8.16 5.03
C LYS A 151 5.24 -9.19 5.38
N ILE A 152 5.65 -10.33 5.96
CA ILE A 152 4.72 -11.40 6.35
C ILE A 152 3.81 -10.91 7.49
N PHE A 153 4.37 -10.27 8.51
CA PHE A 153 3.58 -9.76 9.64
C PHE A 153 2.63 -8.65 9.22
N GLU A 154 3.07 -7.74 8.33
CA GLU A 154 2.20 -6.72 7.76
C GLU A 154 1.05 -7.32 6.95
N SER A 155 1.33 -8.34 6.15
CA SER A 155 0.30 -9.06 5.37
C SER A 155 -0.71 -9.71 6.29
N LEU A 156 -0.27 -10.40 7.35
CA LEU A 156 -1.17 -11.02 8.33
C LEU A 156 -2.03 -9.98 9.07
N ASP A 157 -1.46 -8.85 9.50
CA ASP A 157 -2.22 -7.76 10.13
C ASP A 157 -3.24 -7.17 9.13
N PHE A 158 -2.88 -7.06 7.87
CA PHE A 158 -3.79 -6.61 6.81
C PHE A 158 -4.93 -7.61 6.59
N ASP A 159 -4.65 -8.90 6.49
CA ASP A 159 -5.67 -9.95 6.29
C ASP A 159 -6.68 -9.98 7.42
N VAL A 160 -6.22 -9.83 8.67
CA VAL A 160 -7.11 -9.71 9.85
C VAL A 160 -8.00 -8.48 9.73
N ARG A 161 -7.44 -7.32 9.38
CA ARG A 161 -8.20 -6.07 9.23
C ARG A 161 -9.20 -6.16 8.07
N LEU A 162 -8.79 -6.72 6.95
CA LEU A 162 -9.66 -6.94 5.80
C LEU A 162 -10.81 -7.89 6.13
N GLY A 163 -10.53 -8.98 6.85
CA GLY A 163 -11.54 -9.91 7.33
C GLY A 163 -12.58 -9.25 8.26
N LEU A 164 -12.12 -8.39 9.16
CA LEU A 164 -13.01 -7.60 10.03
C LEU A 164 -13.82 -6.56 9.23
N ALA A 165 -13.20 -5.91 8.25
CA ALA A 165 -13.86 -4.96 7.38
C ALA A 165 -14.95 -5.63 6.52
N LYS A 166 -14.67 -6.79 5.93
CA LYS A 166 -15.65 -7.57 5.15
C LYS A 166 -16.91 -7.90 5.96
N LYS A 167 -16.75 -8.20 7.25
CA LYS A 167 -17.89 -8.51 8.15
C LYS A 167 -18.71 -7.28 8.55
N LYS A 168 -18.05 -6.12 8.74
CA LYS A 168 -18.69 -4.91 9.28
C LYS A 168 -19.15 -3.94 8.20
N ASN A 169 -18.37 -3.79 7.14
CA ASN A 169 -18.62 -2.83 6.05
C ASN A 169 -17.95 -3.32 4.77
N PRO A 170 -18.64 -4.09 3.92
CA PRO A 170 -18.09 -4.63 2.67
C PRO A 170 -17.55 -3.54 1.72
N ALA A 171 -18.23 -2.39 1.63
CA ALA A 171 -17.77 -1.27 0.80
C ALA A 171 -16.40 -0.76 1.26
N PHE A 172 -16.18 -0.67 2.57
CA PHE A 172 -14.88 -0.31 3.13
C PHE A 172 -13.80 -1.37 2.85
N ALA A 173 -14.18 -2.65 2.86
CA ALA A 173 -13.23 -3.73 2.53
C ALA A 173 -12.76 -3.65 1.08
N ASN A 174 -13.66 -3.35 0.13
CA ASN A 174 -13.31 -3.15 -1.28
C ASN A 174 -12.34 -1.99 -1.44
N LEU A 175 -12.63 -0.87 -0.81
CA LEU A 175 -11.78 0.30 -0.87
C LEU A 175 -10.38 0.02 -0.30
N LEU A 176 -10.28 -0.76 0.80
CA LEU A 176 -8.99 -1.22 1.33
C LEU A 176 -8.22 -2.09 0.32
N GLN A 177 -8.90 -2.97 -0.41
CA GLN A 177 -8.28 -3.80 -1.45
C GLN A 177 -7.77 -2.97 -2.62
N ASP A 178 -8.58 -2.00 -3.10
CA ASP A 178 -8.18 -1.11 -4.19
C ASP A 178 -7.00 -0.21 -3.81
N MET A 179 -6.89 0.19 -2.53
CA MET A 179 -5.72 0.92 -2.06
C MET A 179 -4.43 0.11 -2.08
N CYS A 180 -4.50 -1.23 -2.19
CA CYS A 180 -3.34 -2.11 -2.27
C CYS A 180 -2.79 -2.25 -3.69
N VAL A 181 -3.46 -1.72 -4.70
CA VAL A 181 -2.97 -1.71 -6.08
C VAL A 181 -1.74 -0.81 -6.18
N SER A 182 -0.75 -1.22 -6.97
CA SER A 182 0.53 -0.50 -7.11
C SER A 182 0.36 0.97 -7.50
N THR A 183 -0.58 1.27 -8.38
CA THR A 183 -0.91 2.65 -8.80
C THR A 183 -1.45 3.50 -7.65
N SER A 184 -2.25 2.93 -6.75
CA SER A 184 -2.76 3.65 -5.57
C SER A 184 -1.67 4.02 -4.57
N SER A 185 -0.55 3.29 -4.55
CA SER A 185 0.59 3.57 -3.69
C SER A 185 1.50 4.66 -4.23
N ALA A 186 1.42 4.99 -5.52
CA ALA A 186 2.31 5.94 -6.19
C ALA A 186 2.32 7.31 -5.50
N LEU A 187 1.16 7.82 -5.07
CA LEU A 187 1.03 9.10 -4.38
C LEU A 187 1.94 9.22 -3.13
N VAL A 188 2.13 8.13 -2.39
CA VAL A 188 2.91 8.11 -1.14
C VAL A 188 4.32 7.55 -1.31
N THR A 189 4.62 6.90 -2.42
CA THR A 189 5.92 6.27 -2.68
C THR A 189 6.77 7.05 -3.67
N THR A 190 6.15 7.81 -4.56
CA THR A 190 6.87 8.60 -5.57
C THR A 190 7.48 9.84 -4.91
N ILE A 191 8.78 10.00 -5.08
CA ILE A 191 9.48 11.23 -4.71
C ILE A 191 9.38 12.16 -5.92
N PRO A 192 8.76 13.34 -5.79
CA PRO A 192 8.68 14.31 -6.89
C PRO A 192 10.10 14.73 -7.28
N GLN A 193 10.49 14.46 -8.51
CA GLN A 193 11.81 14.84 -9.04
C GLN A 193 11.75 16.09 -9.92
N VAL A 194 10.56 16.42 -10.40
CA VAL A 194 10.32 17.55 -11.29
C VAL A 194 9.40 18.54 -10.58
N TYR A 195 9.71 19.82 -10.67
CA TYR A 195 8.96 20.89 -9.98
C TYR A 195 7.44 20.83 -10.22
N GLY A 196 7.00 20.52 -11.43
CA GLY A 196 5.57 20.40 -11.77
C GLY A 196 4.85 19.17 -11.16
N THR A 197 5.58 18.24 -10.51
CA THR A 197 5.00 17.06 -9.85
C THR A 197 4.83 17.23 -8.34
N LEU A 198 5.21 18.39 -7.79
CA LEU A 198 5.00 18.72 -6.40
C LEU A 198 3.53 19.05 -6.15
N LEU A 199 2.91 18.32 -5.24
CA LEU A 199 1.59 18.69 -4.74
C LEU A 199 1.72 19.89 -3.78
N SER A 200 0.79 20.83 -3.83
CA SER A 200 0.67 21.83 -2.79
C SER A 200 0.30 21.17 -1.45
N ASP A 201 0.62 21.79 -0.33
CA ASP A 201 0.31 21.27 1.00
C ASP A 201 -1.18 20.97 1.15
N SER A 202 -2.05 21.87 0.65
CA SER A 202 -3.49 21.67 0.66
C SER A 202 -3.94 20.48 -0.20
N ALA A 203 -3.36 20.32 -1.39
CA ALA A 203 -3.68 19.18 -2.25
C ALA A 203 -3.18 17.86 -1.63
N TRP A 204 -2.00 17.86 -1.01
CA TRP A 204 -1.47 16.71 -0.31
C TRP A 204 -2.34 16.35 0.91
N THR A 205 -2.67 17.32 1.75
CA THR A 205 -3.54 17.13 2.92
C THR A 205 -4.90 16.58 2.53
N LEU A 206 -5.52 17.14 1.50
CA LEU A 206 -6.82 16.67 0.99
C LEU A 206 -6.75 15.22 0.51
N ASN A 207 -5.71 14.87 -0.26
CA ASN A 207 -5.52 13.49 -0.73
C ASN A 207 -5.29 12.52 0.44
N MET A 208 -4.52 12.93 1.46
CA MET A 208 -4.28 12.12 2.64
C MET A 208 -5.55 11.96 3.49
N ARG A 209 -6.37 12.99 3.63
CA ARG A 209 -7.69 12.90 4.27
C ARG A 209 -8.60 11.92 3.54
N PHE A 210 -8.70 11.98 2.21
CA PHE A 210 -9.49 11.02 1.43
C PHE A 210 -8.96 9.59 1.58
N ARG A 211 -7.63 9.40 1.56
CA ARG A 211 -7.02 8.09 1.78
C ARG A 211 -7.28 7.57 3.21
N SER A 212 -7.50 8.47 4.16
CA SER A 212 -7.87 8.16 5.54
C SER A 212 -9.38 7.97 5.74
N PHE A 213 -10.19 8.17 4.70
CA PHE A 213 -11.67 8.23 4.78
C PHE A 213 -12.18 9.35 5.68
N ILE A 214 -11.45 10.45 5.78
CA ILE A 214 -11.82 11.61 6.55
C ILE A 214 -12.45 12.63 5.61
N TRP A 215 -13.69 13.03 5.95
CA TRP A 215 -14.39 14.07 5.21
C TRP A 215 -13.75 15.44 5.51
N PRO A 216 -13.59 16.34 4.52
CA PRO A 216 -13.07 17.68 4.78
C PRO A 216 -13.99 18.46 5.70
N ASP A 217 -13.43 19.05 6.79
CA ASP A 217 -14.22 19.73 7.83
C ASP A 217 -14.92 21.00 7.35
N ASN A 218 -14.39 21.63 6.30
CA ASN A 218 -15.00 22.79 5.64
C ASN A 218 -16.24 22.46 4.81
N LEU A 219 -16.55 21.16 4.64
CA LEU A 219 -17.77 20.71 3.98
C LEU A 219 -18.77 20.22 5.05
N PRO A 220 -19.97 20.80 5.15
CA PRO A 220 -20.97 20.34 6.10
C PRO A 220 -21.23 18.84 5.97
N HIS A 221 -21.20 18.10 7.07
CA HIS A 221 -21.39 16.63 7.10
C HIS A 221 -22.77 16.19 6.57
N ASN A 222 -23.73 17.10 6.52
CA ASN A 222 -25.12 16.84 6.10
C ASN A 222 -25.49 17.54 4.81
N LEU A 223 -24.51 17.87 3.97
CA LEU A 223 -24.80 18.44 2.65
C LEU A 223 -25.72 17.47 1.87
N ILE A 224 -26.90 17.98 1.50
CA ILE A 224 -27.86 17.24 0.70
C ILE A 224 -27.71 17.64 -0.77
N CYS A 225 -27.51 16.65 -1.61
CA CYS A 225 -27.49 16.83 -3.06
C CYS A 225 -28.87 17.14 -3.61
N LYS A 226 -28.94 17.72 -4.79
CA LYS A 226 -30.21 17.89 -5.56
C LYS A 226 -30.98 16.57 -5.79
N CYS A 227 -30.34 15.41 -5.64
CA CYS A 227 -30.99 14.10 -5.65
C CYS A 227 -31.51 13.65 -4.27
N SER A 228 -31.55 14.53 -3.29
CA SER A 228 -32.02 14.30 -1.93
C SER A 228 -31.18 13.30 -1.09
N ARG A 229 -29.97 12.94 -1.53
CA ARG A 229 -29.03 12.09 -0.78
C ARG A 229 -27.96 12.94 -0.13
N VAL A 230 -27.47 12.47 1.02
CA VAL A 230 -26.29 13.08 1.67
C VAL A 230 -25.07 12.95 0.74
N ILE A 231 -24.31 14.03 0.60
CA ILE A 231 -23.11 14.04 -0.21
C ILE A 231 -21.99 13.32 0.57
N THR A 232 -21.53 12.21 0.01
CA THR A 232 -20.38 11.45 0.45
C THR A 232 -19.36 11.36 -0.69
N THR A 233 -18.17 10.89 -0.44
CA THR A 233 -17.17 10.64 -1.49
C THR A 233 -17.73 9.73 -2.57
N THR A 234 -18.38 8.63 -2.17
CA THR A 234 -19.08 7.70 -3.07
C THR A 234 -20.19 8.39 -3.87
N HIS A 235 -20.93 9.29 -3.21
CA HIS A 235 -22.02 10.03 -3.87
C HIS A 235 -21.47 10.99 -4.94
N LEU A 236 -20.36 11.66 -4.69
CA LEU A 236 -19.69 12.53 -5.67
C LEU A 236 -19.29 11.77 -6.93
N LEU A 237 -18.83 10.55 -6.76
CA LEU A 237 -18.38 9.69 -7.88
C LEU A 237 -19.53 9.10 -8.69
N ASN A 238 -20.72 8.91 -8.11
CA ASN A 238 -21.83 8.19 -8.77
C ASN A 238 -23.03 9.06 -9.14
N CYS A 239 -23.19 10.21 -8.53
CA CYS A 239 -24.37 11.01 -8.72
C CYS A 239 -24.38 11.73 -10.07
N LYS A 240 -25.51 11.65 -10.78
CA LYS A 240 -25.71 12.34 -12.06
C LYS A 240 -25.54 13.86 -11.99
N HIS A 241 -25.79 14.47 -10.82
CA HIS A 241 -25.63 15.92 -10.64
C HIS A 241 -24.15 16.35 -10.54
N PHE A 242 -23.23 15.41 -10.38
CA PHE A 242 -21.79 15.64 -10.36
C PHE A 242 -21.08 15.18 -11.64
N ILE A 243 -21.82 14.91 -12.73
CA ILE A 243 -21.23 14.45 -14.00
C ILE A 243 -20.17 15.43 -14.51
N THR A 244 -20.45 16.74 -14.44
CA THR A 244 -19.49 17.80 -14.84
C THR A 244 -18.23 17.80 -13.99
N PHE A 245 -18.35 17.50 -12.70
CA PHE A 245 -17.18 17.36 -11.82
C PHE A 245 -16.33 16.16 -12.24
N ARG A 246 -16.95 15.02 -12.51
CA ARG A 246 -16.25 13.82 -12.99
C ARG A 246 -15.54 14.06 -14.31
N SER A 247 -16.22 14.74 -15.26
CA SER A 247 -15.60 15.10 -16.53
C SER A 247 -14.38 16.00 -16.33
N LYS A 248 -14.47 17.02 -15.46
CA LYS A 248 -13.32 17.87 -15.13
C LYS A 248 -12.15 17.11 -14.50
N VAL A 249 -12.43 16.15 -13.62
CA VAL A 249 -11.39 15.29 -13.04
C VAL A 249 -10.75 14.41 -14.11
N HIS A 250 -11.57 13.81 -14.96
CA HIS A 250 -11.11 13.01 -16.09
C HIS A 250 -10.19 13.86 -17.00
N ASP A 251 -10.67 15.03 -17.43
CA ASP A 251 -9.92 15.92 -18.32
C ASP A 251 -8.60 16.37 -17.67
N ALA A 252 -8.61 16.70 -16.38
CA ALA A 252 -7.40 17.10 -15.66
C ALA A 252 -6.35 15.96 -15.61
N VAL A 253 -6.77 14.72 -15.40
CA VAL A 253 -5.87 13.54 -15.40
C VAL A 253 -5.33 13.28 -16.80
N ARG A 254 -6.19 13.31 -17.83
CA ARG A 254 -5.82 13.15 -19.23
C ARG A 254 -4.78 14.21 -19.65
N ASP A 255 -5.08 15.49 -19.38
CA ASP A 255 -4.21 16.61 -19.75
C ASP A 255 -2.86 16.52 -19.03
N GLN A 256 -2.86 16.09 -17.75
CA GLN A 256 -1.62 15.86 -17.01
C GLN A 256 -0.79 14.73 -17.62
N LEU A 257 -1.41 13.62 -18.03
CA LEU A 257 -0.71 12.53 -18.73
C LEU A 257 -0.08 13.03 -20.03
N TYR A 258 -0.83 13.79 -20.82
CA TYR A 258 -0.33 14.40 -22.05
C TYR A 258 0.86 15.34 -21.77
N CYS A 259 0.74 16.22 -20.79
CA CYS A 259 1.84 17.12 -20.39
C CYS A 259 3.08 16.35 -19.93
N MET A 260 2.90 15.25 -19.19
CA MET A 260 4.02 14.38 -18.79
C MET A 260 4.71 13.77 -20.01
N CYS A 261 3.97 13.26 -20.97
CA CYS A 261 4.55 12.73 -22.22
C CYS A 261 5.37 13.81 -22.93
N LYS A 262 4.81 15.01 -23.10
CA LYS A 262 5.50 16.13 -23.75
C LYS A 262 6.77 16.56 -23.01
N SER A 263 6.73 16.64 -21.68
CA SER A 263 7.89 17.02 -20.87
C SER A 263 9.04 16.01 -20.98
N HIS A 264 8.74 14.75 -21.24
CA HIS A 264 9.74 13.69 -21.48
C HIS A 264 10.06 13.50 -22.97
N ARG A 265 9.60 14.41 -23.84
CA ARG A 265 9.81 14.34 -25.29
C ARG A 265 9.23 13.08 -25.94
N ILE A 266 8.19 12.52 -25.32
CA ILE A 266 7.42 11.42 -25.89
C ILE A 266 6.38 12.03 -26.82
N GLU A 267 6.42 11.64 -28.10
CA GLU A 267 5.39 12.02 -29.04
C GLU A 267 4.03 11.54 -28.54
N SER A 268 3.05 12.40 -28.58
CA SER A 268 1.73 12.07 -28.02
C SER A 268 0.66 12.94 -28.66
N PHE A 269 -0.53 12.38 -28.83
CA PHE A 269 -1.70 13.03 -29.43
C PHE A 269 -2.84 13.03 -28.39
N LEU A 270 -3.43 14.20 -28.19
CA LEU A 270 -4.54 14.42 -27.28
C LEU A 270 -5.84 14.28 -28.05
N GLU A 271 -6.77 13.48 -27.52
CA GLU A 271 -8.12 13.24 -28.09
C GLU A 271 -8.15 12.95 -29.61
N PRO A 272 -7.25 12.10 -30.14
CA PRO A 272 -7.30 11.76 -31.56
C PRO A 272 -8.57 10.98 -31.88
N LEU A 273 -9.11 11.21 -33.08
CA LEU A 273 -10.17 10.38 -33.61
C LEU A 273 -9.63 8.98 -33.89
N LEU A 274 -10.29 7.95 -33.36
CA LEU A 274 -9.86 6.56 -33.57
C LEU A 274 -9.94 6.15 -35.05
N SER A 275 -10.87 6.75 -35.81
CA SER A 275 -10.97 6.56 -37.25
C SER A 275 -9.73 6.96 -38.05
N ASN A 276 -8.88 7.83 -37.49
CA ASN A 276 -7.63 8.24 -38.16
C ASN A 276 -6.50 7.23 -37.94
N LEU A 277 -6.67 6.28 -37.06
CA LEU A 277 -5.64 5.33 -36.61
C LEU A 277 -5.95 3.88 -37.03
N PHE A 278 -7.20 3.59 -37.23
CA PHE A 278 -7.69 2.27 -37.61
C PHE A 278 -8.45 2.39 -38.92
N ASP A 279 -8.23 1.49 -39.87
CA ASP A 279 -9.03 1.41 -41.09
C ASP A 279 -10.47 1.08 -40.69
N ALA A 280 -11.28 2.13 -40.59
CA ALA A 280 -12.59 2.06 -39.99
C ALA A 280 -13.63 1.65 -41.05
N GLU A 281 -13.79 0.37 -41.28
CA GLU A 281 -15.05 -0.16 -41.82
C GLU A 281 -16.17 -0.19 -40.76
N ASP A 282 -15.81 -0.06 -39.49
CA ASP A 282 -16.70 -0.17 -38.33
C ASP A 282 -17.21 1.21 -37.91
N ASP A 283 -18.54 1.41 -37.91
CA ASP A 283 -19.17 2.65 -37.44
C ASP A 283 -18.84 3.02 -35.98
N PHE A 284 -18.35 2.06 -35.20
CA PHE A 284 -17.92 2.28 -33.83
C PHE A 284 -16.74 3.23 -33.72
N HIS A 285 -15.80 3.18 -34.66
CA HIS A 285 -14.58 3.99 -34.62
C HIS A 285 -14.72 5.38 -35.20
N LYS A 286 -15.75 5.63 -35.98
CA LYS A 286 -15.91 6.90 -36.72
C LYS A 286 -15.98 8.15 -35.86
N ASN A 287 -16.58 8.07 -34.68
CA ASN A 287 -16.83 9.21 -33.80
C ASN A 287 -16.18 9.08 -32.44
N ASN A 288 -15.50 7.95 -32.14
CA ASN A 288 -14.87 7.73 -30.85
C ASN A 288 -13.48 8.37 -30.83
N ARG A 289 -13.15 8.97 -29.68
CA ARG A 289 -11.85 9.56 -29.40
C ARG A 289 -11.16 8.75 -28.31
N GLY A 290 -9.86 8.58 -28.45
CA GLY A 290 -9.02 8.13 -27.35
C GLY A 290 -8.60 9.33 -26.51
N ASP A 291 -8.26 9.13 -25.23
CA ASP A 291 -7.83 10.23 -24.37
C ASP A 291 -6.41 10.71 -24.75
N VAL A 292 -5.44 9.79 -24.75
CA VAL A 292 -4.06 10.06 -25.18
C VAL A 292 -3.54 8.88 -25.98
N ILE A 293 -2.89 9.14 -27.11
CA ILE A 293 -2.23 8.11 -27.92
C ILE A 293 -0.72 8.38 -27.98
N LEU A 294 0.05 7.31 -27.86
CA LEU A 294 1.49 7.30 -27.95
C LEU A 294 1.92 6.37 -29.09
N PRO A 295 2.92 6.74 -29.93
CA PRO A 295 3.53 5.80 -30.85
C PRO A 295 4.34 4.75 -30.08
N GLY A 296 4.15 3.49 -30.40
CA GLY A 296 4.98 2.38 -29.94
C GLY A 296 6.28 2.27 -30.71
N LEU A 297 7.28 1.61 -30.16
CA LEU A 297 8.61 1.43 -30.78
C LEU A 297 8.58 0.54 -32.02
N ASP A 298 7.56 -0.27 -32.16
CA ASP A 298 7.33 -1.22 -33.26
C ASP A 298 6.40 -0.68 -34.36
N GLY A 299 6.06 0.61 -34.29
CA GLY A 299 5.09 1.24 -35.18
C GLY A 299 3.64 1.03 -34.76
N SER A 300 3.39 0.37 -33.64
CA SER A 300 2.06 0.26 -33.04
C SER A 300 1.66 1.57 -32.34
N PHE A 301 0.40 1.64 -31.89
CA PHE A 301 -0.09 2.74 -31.06
C PHE A 301 -0.48 2.23 -29.69
N ILE A 302 -0.14 2.99 -28.65
CA ILE A 302 -0.57 2.74 -27.28
C ILE A 302 -1.68 3.74 -26.97
N LEU A 303 -2.91 3.23 -26.81
CA LEU A 303 -4.04 4.03 -26.38
C LEU A 303 -4.10 4.08 -24.85
N LEU A 304 -3.96 5.29 -24.29
CA LEU A 304 -4.22 5.55 -22.88
C LEU A 304 -5.62 6.13 -22.76
N ASP A 305 -6.45 5.48 -21.97
CA ASP A 305 -7.82 5.90 -21.74
C ASP A 305 -8.05 6.03 -20.21
N VAL A 306 -8.44 7.22 -19.77
CA VAL A 306 -8.67 7.56 -18.37
C VAL A 306 -10.04 7.10 -17.95
N MET A 307 -10.12 6.32 -16.87
CA MET A 307 -11.41 5.90 -16.32
C MET A 307 -11.43 6.15 -14.81
N SER A 308 -12.52 6.75 -14.35
CA SER A 308 -12.83 6.84 -12.93
C SER A 308 -13.75 5.69 -12.52
N VAL A 309 -13.32 4.88 -11.56
CA VAL A 309 -14.08 3.76 -11.02
C VAL A 309 -14.39 4.02 -9.55
N ASP A 310 -15.66 3.85 -9.17
CA ASP A 310 -16.05 3.83 -7.76
C ASP A 310 -16.08 2.38 -7.25
N PRO A 311 -15.14 1.99 -6.39
CA PRO A 311 -15.09 0.64 -5.83
C PRO A 311 -16.27 0.33 -4.91
N CYS A 312 -16.93 1.37 -4.40
CA CYS A 312 -18.08 1.24 -3.49
C CYS A 312 -19.43 1.23 -4.20
N ASN A 313 -19.47 1.17 -5.53
CA ASN A 313 -20.73 1.08 -6.27
C ASN A 313 -21.44 -0.26 -5.99
N ALA A 314 -22.75 -0.23 -5.86
CA ALA A 314 -23.58 -1.41 -5.57
C ALA A 314 -23.41 -2.57 -6.58
N SER A 315 -23.08 -2.26 -7.85
CA SER A 315 -22.72 -3.28 -8.85
C SER A 315 -21.40 -3.98 -8.52
N ASN A 316 -20.48 -3.31 -7.85
CA ASN A 316 -19.21 -3.87 -7.40
C ASN A 316 -19.36 -4.59 -6.04
N GLU A 317 -20.28 -4.17 -5.17
CA GLU A 317 -20.60 -4.85 -3.90
C GLU A 317 -21.08 -6.29 -4.11
N ARG A 318 -21.86 -6.55 -5.15
CA ARG A 318 -22.36 -7.90 -5.47
C ARG A 318 -21.25 -8.88 -5.85
N LEU A 319 -20.11 -8.39 -6.32
CA LEU A 319 -18.97 -9.19 -6.76
C LEU A 319 -17.98 -9.50 -5.64
N VAL A 320 -18.11 -8.85 -4.48
CA VAL A 320 -17.23 -9.04 -3.30
C VAL A 320 -17.22 -10.47 -2.78
N ASN A 321 -18.29 -11.20 -2.99
CA ASN A 321 -18.43 -12.60 -2.56
C ASN A 321 -17.73 -13.59 -3.50
N SER A 322 -17.15 -13.16 -4.61
CA SER A 322 -16.32 -13.97 -5.48
C SER A 322 -14.83 -13.76 -5.14
N GLU A 323 -14.06 -14.83 -5.06
CA GLU A 323 -12.64 -14.81 -4.66
C GLU A 323 -11.70 -13.99 -5.58
N ILE A 324 -12.20 -13.47 -6.69
CA ILE A 324 -11.40 -12.83 -7.76
C ILE A 324 -11.95 -11.43 -8.09
N HIS A 325 -12.33 -10.64 -7.10
CA HIS A 325 -12.89 -9.33 -7.40
C HIS A 325 -11.87 -8.19 -7.31
N ASN A 326 -11.57 -7.59 -8.46
CA ASN A 326 -10.89 -6.31 -8.57
C ASN A 326 -11.72 -5.38 -9.46
N PRO A 327 -12.31 -4.29 -8.93
CA PRO A 327 -13.12 -3.35 -9.70
C PRO A 327 -12.36 -2.74 -10.89
N LEU A 328 -11.04 -2.56 -10.75
CA LEU A 328 -10.19 -2.05 -11.83
C LEU A 328 -10.07 -3.08 -12.96
N SER A 329 -9.85 -4.36 -12.65
CA SER A 329 -9.82 -5.43 -13.66
C SER A 329 -11.15 -5.56 -14.41
N ASN A 330 -12.27 -5.36 -13.73
CA ASN A 330 -13.59 -5.40 -14.40
C ASN A 330 -13.78 -4.20 -15.33
N ALA A 331 -13.31 -3.03 -14.93
CA ALA A 331 -13.33 -1.84 -15.78
C ALA A 331 -12.44 -2.02 -17.02
N GLU A 332 -11.25 -2.61 -16.87
CA GLU A 332 -10.36 -2.99 -17.96
C GLU A 332 -11.01 -4.02 -18.89
N ASN A 333 -11.55 -5.10 -18.34
CA ASN A 333 -12.23 -6.13 -19.13
C ASN A 333 -13.46 -5.61 -19.87
N PHE A 334 -14.20 -4.65 -19.29
CA PHE A 334 -15.33 -4.02 -19.95
C PHE A 334 -14.88 -3.18 -21.16
N LYS A 335 -13.75 -2.49 -21.04
CA LYS A 335 -13.16 -1.72 -22.15
C LYS A 335 -12.64 -2.62 -23.26
N PHE A 336 -11.90 -3.68 -22.92
CA PHE A 336 -11.42 -4.65 -23.91
C PHE A 336 -12.56 -5.29 -24.70
N LYS A 337 -13.70 -5.61 -24.05
CA LYS A 337 -14.89 -6.13 -24.74
C LYS A 337 -15.57 -5.10 -25.67
N LYS A 338 -15.32 -3.81 -25.45
CA LYS A 338 -15.83 -2.74 -26.36
C LYS A 338 -14.91 -2.45 -27.54
N ILE A 339 -13.65 -2.88 -27.47
CA ILE A 339 -12.61 -2.63 -28.48
C ILE A 339 -12.45 -3.85 -29.41
N GLN A 340 -12.88 -5.05 -28.99
CA GLN A 340 -12.98 -6.26 -29.83
C GLN A 340 -14.28 -6.27 -30.62
#